data_5f1b2328e6a336d52318bb9a72acf504
#
_entry.id   5f1b2328e6a336d52318bb9a72acf504
#
_cell.length_a   1.000
_cell.length_b   1.000
_cell.length_c   1.000
_cell.angle_alpha   90.00
_cell.angle_beta   90.00
_cell.angle_gamma   90.00
#
_symmetry.space_group_name_H-M   'P 1'
#
loop_
_entity.id
_entity.type
_entity.pdbx_description
1 polymer ?
#
loop_
_entity_poly.entity_id
_entity_poly.type
_entity_poly.pdbx_seq_one_letter_code
_entity_poly.pdbx_strand_id
1 'polypeptide(L)'
;MGQGSALSPILSALYLAPFIHMLEKHLKNLNLQVSLLCFIDNGLLITQSKSFESSNSRLYCSYNVALNLLTKFSFLVEHLKTKVFHFSRSRGVFNPSPLDLSPLGGPNLSPKDSWRYLGFIFDRKLSFHNYIDFYTNKGISTVKCMKILGNSTRGLNPC
;
A
#
# COMPACT_ATOMS: atom_id res chain seq x y z
N MET A 1 -0.39 -19.03 13.72
CA MET A 1 1.07 -18.79 13.65
C MET A 1 1.45 -17.72 14.66
N GLY A 2 2.54 -17.91 15.44
CA GLY A 2 3.00 -16.90 16.40
C GLY A 2 3.54 -15.65 15.68
N GLN A 3 3.09 -14.46 16.08
CA GLN A 3 3.66 -13.21 15.59
C GLN A 3 5.15 -13.15 15.98
N GLY A 4 6.01 -12.82 15.02
CA GLY A 4 7.46 -12.71 15.23
C GLY A 4 8.28 -13.96 14.89
N SER A 5 7.65 -15.07 14.46
CA SER A 5 8.40 -16.23 13.98
C SER A 5 9.07 -15.93 12.62
N ALA A 6 10.34 -16.30 12.47
CA ALA A 6 11.09 -16.16 11.21
C ALA A 6 10.49 -16.98 10.05
N LEU A 7 9.73 -18.03 10.35
CA LEU A 7 9.06 -18.87 9.35
C LEU A 7 7.72 -18.28 8.87
N SER A 8 7.10 -17.38 9.63
CA SER A 8 5.79 -16.81 9.27
C SER A 8 5.75 -16.16 7.89
N PRO A 9 6.72 -15.32 7.47
CA PRO A 9 6.72 -14.73 6.15
C PRO A 9 6.81 -15.77 5.02
N ILE A 10 7.62 -16.81 5.22
CA ILE A 10 7.83 -17.88 4.22
C ILE A 10 6.55 -18.69 4.07
N LEU A 11 5.94 -19.10 5.16
CA LEU A 11 4.68 -19.87 5.15
C LEU A 11 3.54 -19.03 4.57
N SER A 12 3.48 -17.74 4.90
CA SER A 12 2.50 -16.82 4.32
C SER A 12 2.67 -16.71 2.80
N ALA A 13 3.89 -16.56 2.31
CA ALA A 13 4.19 -16.49 0.88
C ALA A 13 3.78 -17.78 0.15
N LEU A 14 4.10 -18.95 0.70
CA LEU A 14 3.70 -20.24 0.13
C LEU A 14 2.18 -20.41 0.10
N TYR A 15 1.48 -19.98 1.13
CA TYR A 15 0.03 -20.07 1.21
C TYR A 15 -0.67 -19.10 0.25
N LEU A 16 -0.09 -17.90 0.02
CA LEU A 16 -0.62 -16.90 -0.91
C LEU A 16 -0.29 -17.18 -2.39
N ALA A 17 0.77 -17.94 -2.67
CA ALA A 17 1.22 -18.18 -4.04
C ALA A 17 0.14 -18.72 -4.99
N PRO A 18 -0.69 -19.73 -4.63
CA PRO A 18 -1.77 -20.20 -5.48
C PRO A 18 -2.81 -19.12 -5.77
N PHE A 19 -3.17 -18.32 -4.76
CA PHE A 19 -4.10 -17.21 -4.92
C PHE A 19 -3.55 -16.16 -5.91
N ILE A 20 -2.29 -15.75 -5.74
CA ILE A 20 -1.62 -14.77 -6.61
C ILE A 20 -1.64 -15.27 -8.06
N HIS A 21 -1.22 -16.51 -8.28
CA HIS A 21 -1.20 -17.12 -9.62
C HIS A 21 -2.59 -17.16 -10.27
N MET A 22 -3.62 -17.57 -9.51
CA MET A 22 -4.99 -17.59 -10.02
C MET A 22 -5.51 -16.19 -10.31
N LEU A 23 -5.24 -15.23 -9.46
CA LEU A 23 -5.66 -13.83 -9.66
C LEU A 23 -5.02 -13.25 -10.91
N GLU A 24 -3.71 -13.38 -11.09
CA GLU A 24 -3.01 -12.92 -12.29
C GLU A 24 -3.58 -13.54 -13.56
N LYS A 25 -3.87 -14.85 -13.56
CA LYS A 25 -4.50 -15.55 -14.68
C LYS A 25 -5.86 -14.97 -15.01
N HIS A 26 -6.71 -14.70 -13.99
CA HIS A 26 -8.04 -14.09 -14.21
C HIS A 26 -7.94 -12.66 -14.74
N LEU A 27 -7.04 -11.85 -14.19
CA LEU A 27 -6.83 -10.46 -14.64
C LEU A 27 -6.35 -10.41 -16.10
N LYS A 28 -5.47 -11.32 -16.51
CA LYS A 28 -5.02 -11.46 -17.91
C LYS A 28 -6.15 -11.90 -18.84
N ASN A 29 -6.95 -12.88 -18.43
CA ASN A 29 -8.08 -13.36 -19.24
C ASN A 29 -9.15 -12.28 -19.47
N LEU A 30 -9.36 -11.42 -18.49
CA LEU A 30 -10.30 -10.30 -18.59
C LEU A 30 -9.68 -9.07 -19.29
N ASN A 31 -8.42 -9.17 -19.75
CA ASN A 31 -7.67 -8.09 -20.36
C ASN A 31 -7.69 -6.78 -19.53
N LEU A 32 -7.81 -6.93 -18.22
CA LEU A 32 -7.74 -5.82 -17.27
C LEU A 32 -6.28 -5.45 -17.11
N GLN A 33 -5.81 -4.40 -17.70
CA GLN A 33 -4.42 -3.91 -17.55
C GLN A 33 -4.12 -3.49 -16.11
N VAL A 34 -4.11 -4.47 -15.21
CA VAL A 34 -3.89 -4.32 -13.77
C VAL A 34 -2.77 -5.25 -13.36
N SER A 35 -1.79 -4.70 -12.64
CA SER A 35 -0.70 -5.45 -12.04
C SER A 35 -0.98 -5.68 -10.55
N LEU A 36 -0.66 -6.87 -10.07
CA LEU A 36 -0.73 -7.23 -8.65
C LEU A 36 0.69 -7.24 -8.07
N LEU A 37 0.88 -6.55 -6.96
CA LEU A 37 2.06 -6.68 -6.11
C LEU A 37 1.61 -7.13 -4.73
N CYS A 38 2.29 -8.13 -4.19
CA CYS A 38 2.04 -8.61 -2.84
C CYS A 38 3.32 -8.55 -2.01
N PHE A 39 3.18 -8.10 -0.78
CA PHE A 39 4.25 -8.12 0.22
C PHE A 39 3.67 -8.70 1.52
N ILE A 40 4.00 -9.98 1.77
CA ILE A 40 3.45 -10.79 2.86
C ILE A 40 1.92 -10.81 2.77
N ASP A 41 1.22 -10.07 3.65
CA ASP A 41 -0.23 -9.95 3.75
C ASP A 41 -0.81 -8.70 3.05
N ASN A 42 0.05 -7.83 2.53
CA ASN A 42 -0.36 -6.60 1.88
C ASN A 42 -0.44 -6.78 0.36
N GLY A 43 -1.64 -6.69 -0.19
CA GLY A 43 -1.88 -6.72 -1.64
C GLY A 43 -2.04 -5.31 -2.21
N LEU A 44 -1.48 -5.05 -3.38
CA LEU A 44 -1.56 -3.79 -4.10
C LEU A 44 -1.97 -4.04 -5.55
N LEU A 45 -3.10 -3.50 -5.95
CA LEU A 45 -3.57 -3.50 -7.35
C LEU A 45 -3.18 -2.18 -8.01
N ILE A 46 -2.47 -2.25 -9.11
CA ILE A 46 -1.96 -1.08 -9.84
C ILE A 46 -2.52 -1.11 -11.25
N THR A 47 -3.09 0.00 -11.69
CA THR A 47 -3.51 0.19 -13.08
C THR A 47 -3.04 1.53 -13.62
N GLN A 48 -2.89 1.59 -14.93
CA GLN A 48 -2.58 2.82 -15.65
C GLN A 48 -3.60 3.01 -16.76
N SER A 49 -4.16 4.21 -16.85
CA SER A 49 -5.08 4.58 -17.93
C SER A 49 -5.02 6.07 -18.25
N LYS A 50 -5.70 6.48 -19.31
CA LYS A 50 -5.76 7.90 -19.72
C LYS A 50 -6.73 8.71 -18.86
N SER A 51 -7.70 8.07 -18.21
CA SER A 51 -8.69 8.73 -17.32
C SER A 51 -8.79 7.99 -15.99
N PHE A 52 -9.14 8.74 -14.94
CA PHE A 52 -9.33 8.16 -13.60
C PHE A 52 -10.59 7.29 -13.51
N GLU A 53 -11.62 7.61 -14.25
CA GLU A 53 -12.85 6.81 -14.35
C GLU A 53 -12.53 5.42 -14.90
N SER A 54 -11.76 5.35 -15.97
CA SER A 54 -11.28 4.09 -16.54
C SER A 54 -10.41 3.32 -15.55
N SER A 55 -9.51 4.00 -14.82
CA SER A 55 -8.70 3.37 -13.77
C SER A 55 -9.57 2.81 -12.64
N ASN A 56 -10.54 3.59 -12.17
CA ASN A 56 -11.46 3.17 -11.10
C ASN A 56 -12.30 1.97 -11.54
N SER A 57 -12.82 1.97 -12.76
CA SER A 57 -13.58 0.84 -13.30
C SER A 57 -12.74 -0.44 -13.34
N ARG A 58 -11.48 -0.35 -13.79
CA ARG A 58 -10.55 -1.49 -13.80
C ARG A 58 -10.22 -1.96 -12.39
N LEU A 59 -9.97 -1.04 -11.45
CA LEU A 59 -9.71 -1.39 -10.05
C LEU A 59 -10.92 -2.05 -9.40
N TYR A 60 -12.12 -1.55 -9.64
CA TYR A 60 -13.35 -2.14 -9.15
C TYR A 60 -13.52 -3.59 -9.65
N CYS A 61 -13.41 -3.81 -10.95
CA CYS A 61 -13.49 -5.16 -11.53
C CYS A 61 -12.43 -6.08 -10.95
N SER A 62 -11.18 -5.61 -10.85
CA SER A 62 -10.07 -6.41 -10.33
C SER A 62 -10.24 -6.73 -8.85
N TYR A 63 -10.73 -5.78 -8.06
CA TYR A 63 -11.02 -5.99 -6.65
C TYR A 63 -12.13 -7.02 -6.43
N ASN A 64 -13.19 -6.99 -7.26
CA ASN A 64 -14.25 -7.98 -7.21
C ASN A 64 -13.73 -9.39 -7.52
N VAL A 65 -12.91 -9.53 -8.56
CA VAL A 65 -12.26 -10.81 -8.88
C VAL A 65 -11.39 -11.29 -7.72
N ALA A 66 -10.61 -10.37 -7.12
CA ALA A 66 -9.77 -10.70 -5.98
C ALA A 66 -10.59 -11.16 -4.76
N LEU A 67 -11.68 -10.45 -4.41
CA LEU A 67 -12.57 -10.84 -3.31
C LEU A 67 -13.18 -12.24 -3.52
N ASN A 68 -13.67 -12.52 -4.71
CA ASN A 68 -14.24 -13.83 -5.04
C ASN A 68 -13.22 -14.96 -4.90
N LEU A 69 -11.96 -14.71 -5.27
CA LEU A 69 -10.90 -15.68 -5.08
C LEU A 69 -10.49 -15.79 -3.60
N LEU A 70 -10.34 -14.68 -2.89
CA LEU A 70 -10.00 -14.67 -1.46
C LEU A 70 -11.00 -15.48 -0.64
N THR A 71 -12.29 -15.34 -0.93
CA THR A 71 -13.34 -16.14 -0.29
C THR A 71 -13.15 -17.64 -0.53
N LYS A 72 -12.75 -18.05 -1.75
CA LYS A 72 -12.46 -19.47 -2.07
C LYS A 72 -11.27 -20.02 -1.30
N PHE A 73 -10.29 -19.16 -1.00
CA PHE A 73 -9.12 -19.51 -0.19
C PHE A 73 -9.32 -19.28 1.31
N SER A 74 -10.55 -18.95 1.75
CA SER A 74 -10.89 -18.64 3.14
C SER A 74 -10.07 -17.49 3.74
N PHE A 75 -9.67 -16.52 2.91
CA PHE A 75 -9.08 -15.28 3.34
C PHE A 75 -10.14 -14.23 3.62
N LEU A 76 -9.90 -13.41 4.64
CA LEU A 76 -10.71 -12.25 4.97
C LEU A 76 -9.97 -10.97 4.62
N VAL A 77 -10.68 -10.02 4.02
CA VAL A 77 -10.15 -8.69 3.70
C VAL A 77 -10.54 -7.72 4.81
N GLU A 78 -9.55 -7.02 5.34
CA GLU A 78 -9.76 -5.90 6.26
C GLU A 78 -10.13 -4.64 5.46
N HIS A 79 -11.41 -4.47 5.17
CA HIS A 79 -11.91 -3.35 4.35
C HIS A 79 -11.55 -1.98 4.91
N LEU A 80 -11.45 -1.83 6.24
CA LEU A 80 -11.08 -0.55 6.88
C LEU A 80 -9.65 -0.12 6.57
N LYS A 81 -8.77 -1.08 6.23
CA LYS A 81 -7.39 -0.81 5.82
C LYS A 81 -7.24 -0.58 4.33
N THR A 82 -8.26 -0.90 3.54
CA THR A 82 -8.24 -0.68 2.09
C THR A 82 -8.20 0.81 1.78
N LYS A 83 -7.32 1.20 0.87
CA LYS A 83 -7.14 2.60 0.47
C LYS A 83 -6.99 2.69 -1.04
N VAL A 84 -7.47 3.78 -1.61
CA VAL A 84 -7.24 4.14 -3.01
C VAL A 84 -6.30 5.34 -3.08
N PHE A 85 -5.41 5.30 -4.05
CA PHE A 85 -4.45 6.36 -4.30
C PHE A 85 -4.32 6.63 -5.79
N HIS A 86 -4.34 7.91 -6.18
CA HIS A 86 -4.17 8.32 -7.56
C HIS A 86 -2.88 9.10 -7.74
N PHE A 87 -2.01 8.61 -8.61
CA PHE A 87 -0.81 9.33 -9.03
C PHE A 87 -1.10 10.15 -10.28
N SER A 88 -0.70 11.42 -10.27
CA SER A 88 -0.79 12.29 -11.44
C SER A 88 0.26 13.38 -11.38
N ARG A 89 0.98 13.57 -12.47
CA ARG A 89 1.92 14.68 -12.65
C ARG A 89 1.26 15.95 -13.21
N SER A 90 -0.05 15.92 -13.48
CA SER A 90 -0.78 17.09 -13.95
C SER A 90 -0.66 18.25 -12.98
N ARG A 91 -0.50 19.46 -13.52
CA ARG A 91 -0.46 20.71 -12.73
C ARG A 91 -1.85 21.26 -12.38
N GLY A 92 -2.89 20.77 -13.05
CA GLY A 92 -4.28 21.22 -12.85
C GLY A 92 -4.86 20.83 -11.49
N VAL A 93 -5.94 21.50 -11.09
CA VAL A 93 -6.78 21.10 -9.98
C VAL A 93 -7.38 19.74 -10.32
N PHE A 94 -7.19 18.80 -9.42
CA PHE A 94 -7.55 17.43 -9.64
C PHE A 94 -8.50 16.96 -8.55
N ASN A 95 -9.71 16.61 -8.92
CA ASN A 95 -10.73 16.03 -8.06
C ASN A 95 -11.10 14.65 -8.61
N PRO A 96 -10.34 13.58 -8.26
CA PRO A 96 -10.69 12.26 -8.71
C PRO A 96 -11.99 11.79 -8.07
N SER A 97 -12.83 11.13 -8.85
CA SER A 97 -14.02 10.47 -8.32
C SER A 97 -13.63 9.42 -7.29
N PRO A 98 -14.35 9.31 -6.17
CA PRO A 98 -14.12 8.24 -5.21
C PRO A 98 -14.42 6.88 -5.85
N LEU A 99 -13.72 5.84 -5.39
CA LEU A 99 -13.99 4.46 -5.77
C LEU A 99 -15.01 3.88 -4.78
N ASP A 100 -16.20 3.59 -5.28
CA ASP A 100 -17.27 3.00 -4.48
C ASP A 100 -17.18 1.47 -4.50
N LEU A 101 -16.85 0.90 -3.35
CA LEU A 101 -16.82 -0.54 -3.10
C LEU A 101 -18.03 -1.02 -2.28
N SER A 102 -19.00 -0.16 -2.00
CA SER A 102 -20.18 -0.49 -1.20
C SER A 102 -20.95 -1.71 -1.71
N PRO A 103 -21.15 -1.91 -3.02
CA PRO A 103 -21.83 -3.10 -3.56
C PRO A 103 -21.11 -4.41 -3.24
N LEU A 104 -19.82 -4.34 -2.92
CA LEU A 104 -18.98 -5.49 -2.57
C LEU A 104 -18.78 -5.63 -1.05
N GLY A 105 -19.56 -4.87 -0.25
CA GLY A 105 -19.38 -4.82 1.21
C GLY A 105 -18.18 -4.00 1.66
N GLY A 106 -17.53 -3.29 0.74
CA GLY A 106 -16.40 -2.41 1.04
C GLY A 106 -16.83 -0.95 1.26
N PRO A 107 -15.91 -0.11 1.77
CA PRO A 107 -16.19 1.31 1.98
C PRO A 107 -16.16 2.10 0.67
N ASN A 108 -16.78 3.26 0.67
CA ASN A 108 -16.56 4.28 -0.35
C ASN A 108 -15.16 4.91 -0.10
N LEU A 109 -14.24 4.71 -1.03
CA LEU A 109 -12.84 5.10 -0.89
C LEU A 109 -12.59 6.43 -1.61
N SER A 110 -12.36 7.48 -0.83
CA SER A 110 -11.85 8.74 -1.37
C SER A 110 -10.33 8.68 -1.53
N PRO A 111 -9.78 9.09 -2.69
CA PRO A 111 -8.34 9.12 -2.91
C PRO A 111 -7.63 10.01 -1.91
N LYS A 112 -6.52 9.52 -1.35
CA LYS A 112 -5.71 10.27 -0.39
C LYS A 112 -4.65 11.11 -1.11
N ASP A 113 -4.24 12.24 -0.50
CA ASP A 113 -3.18 13.10 -1.04
C ASP A 113 -1.78 12.54 -0.74
N SER A 114 -1.65 11.83 0.36
CA SER A 114 -0.44 11.12 0.74
C SER A 114 -0.75 9.73 1.29
N TRP A 115 0.16 8.80 1.06
CA TRP A 115 -0.02 7.42 1.48
C TRP A 115 1.30 6.82 1.98
N ARG A 116 1.26 6.24 3.17
CA ARG A 116 2.40 5.49 3.70
C ARG A 116 2.25 4.01 3.36
N TYR A 117 3.20 3.48 2.60
CA TYR A 117 3.25 2.07 2.21
C TYR A 117 4.66 1.52 2.41
N LEU A 118 4.79 0.43 3.15
CA LEU A 118 6.06 -0.24 3.48
C LEU A 118 7.15 0.73 3.99
N GLY A 119 6.75 1.72 4.80
CA GLY A 119 7.67 2.73 5.34
C GLY A 119 7.90 3.96 4.47
N PHE A 120 7.59 3.91 3.19
CA PHE A 120 7.66 5.06 2.29
C PHE A 120 6.39 5.90 2.35
N ILE A 121 6.54 7.23 2.27
CA ILE A 121 5.42 8.17 2.15
C ILE A 121 5.39 8.65 0.71
N PHE A 122 4.36 8.23 -0.01
CA PHE A 122 4.11 8.63 -1.38
C PHE A 122 3.18 9.83 -1.39
N ASP A 123 3.54 10.84 -2.14
CA ASP A 123 2.68 11.94 -2.53
C ASP A 123 2.20 11.75 -3.96
N ARG A 124 1.10 12.38 -4.32
CA ARG A 124 0.43 12.23 -5.60
C ARG A 124 1.32 12.52 -6.81
N LYS A 125 2.27 13.47 -6.69
CA LYS A 125 3.21 13.84 -7.74
C LYS A 125 4.50 13.03 -7.74
N LEU A 126 4.66 12.14 -6.73
CA LEU A 126 5.90 11.40 -6.47
C LEU A 126 7.10 12.34 -6.28
N SER A 127 6.91 13.47 -5.59
CA SER A 127 7.96 14.43 -5.26
C SER A 127 8.79 14.02 -4.06
N PHE A 128 8.22 13.14 -3.21
CA PHE A 128 8.81 12.66 -1.97
C PHE A 128 9.14 13.74 -0.92
N HIS A 129 8.63 14.98 -1.05
CA HIS A 129 8.86 16.02 -0.05
C HIS A 129 8.38 15.59 1.33
N ASN A 130 7.14 15.11 1.44
CA ASN A 130 6.58 14.63 2.71
C ASN A 130 7.41 13.49 3.33
N TYR A 131 8.00 12.64 2.51
CA TYR A 131 8.89 11.57 2.97
C TYR A 131 10.18 12.13 3.57
N ILE A 132 10.83 13.06 2.85
CA ILE A 132 12.08 13.70 3.28
C ILE A 132 11.84 14.46 4.58
N ASP A 133 10.81 15.29 4.67
CA ASP A 133 10.47 16.07 5.86
C ASP A 133 10.22 15.17 7.07
N PHE A 134 9.45 14.09 6.90
CA PHE A 134 9.17 13.14 7.97
C PHE A 134 10.45 12.49 8.52
N TYR A 135 11.33 11.99 7.65
CA TYR A 135 12.55 11.32 8.09
C TYR A 135 13.63 12.28 8.57
N THR A 136 13.70 13.48 8.02
CA THR A 136 14.57 14.55 8.53
C THR A 136 14.19 14.92 9.96
N ASN A 137 12.91 15.18 10.22
CA ASN A 137 12.43 15.50 11.57
C ASN A 137 12.66 14.36 12.56
N LYS A 138 12.44 13.11 12.12
CA LYS A 138 12.73 11.92 12.93
C LYS A 138 14.23 11.81 13.24
N GLY A 139 15.10 12.04 12.26
CA GLY A 139 16.55 12.04 12.43
C GLY A 139 17.02 13.11 13.42
N ILE A 140 16.52 14.36 13.26
CA ILE A 140 16.83 15.46 14.18
C ILE A 140 16.38 15.11 15.61
N SER A 141 15.18 14.56 15.77
CA SER A 141 14.68 14.13 17.07
C SER A 141 15.57 13.05 17.70
N THR A 142 16.00 12.05 16.92
CA THR A 142 16.91 11.00 17.40
C THR A 142 18.25 11.60 17.84
N VAL A 143 18.84 12.49 17.04
CA VAL A 143 20.12 13.15 17.41
C VAL A 143 19.97 13.98 18.68
N LYS A 144 18.84 14.70 18.86
CA LYS A 144 18.55 15.43 20.11
C LYS A 144 18.48 14.49 21.32
N CYS A 145 17.82 13.33 21.17
CA CYS A 145 17.78 12.33 22.25
C CYS A 145 19.17 11.76 22.56
N MET A 146 19.99 11.49 21.54
CA MET A 146 21.36 11.01 21.74
C MET A 146 22.24 12.04 22.47
N LYS A 147 22.04 13.35 22.22
CA LYS A 147 22.75 14.41 22.94
C LYS A 147 22.41 14.45 24.43
N ILE A 148 21.21 14.04 24.82
CA ILE A 148 20.79 13.95 26.24
C ILE A 148 21.51 12.77 26.92
N LEU A 149 21.70 11.65 26.18
CA LEU A 149 22.36 10.47 26.71
C LEU A 149 23.89 10.56 26.70
N GLY A 150 24.46 11.38 25.81
CA GLY A 150 25.90 11.62 25.68
C GLY A 150 26.30 12.96 26.28
N ASN A 151 27.32 12.99 27.16
CA ASN A 151 27.90 14.25 27.60
C ASN A 151 28.54 14.94 26.37
N SER A 152 28.03 16.12 25.99
CA SER A 152 28.37 16.81 24.74
C SER A 152 29.85 17.14 24.57
N THR A 153 30.63 17.08 25.67
CA THR A 153 32.08 17.38 25.69
C THR A 153 32.97 16.14 25.72
N ARG A 154 32.48 14.97 26.11
CA ARG A 154 33.27 13.77 26.31
C ARG A 154 32.81 12.53 25.55
N GLY A 155 31.69 12.62 24.84
CA GLY A 155 31.08 11.45 24.19
C GLY A 155 30.52 10.43 25.19
N LEU A 156 30.07 9.29 24.70
CA LEU A 156 29.71 8.14 25.52
C LEU A 156 31.00 7.57 26.09
N ASN A 157 31.06 7.42 27.43
CA ASN A 157 32.20 6.79 28.09
C ASN A 157 32.33 5.37 27.53
N PRO A 158 33.47 4.96 26.94
CA PRO A 158 33.67 3.57 26.55
C PRO A 158 33.69 2.72 27.83
N CYS A 159 32.70 1.82 27.94
CA CYS A 159 32.72 0.77 28.98
C CYS A 159 33.76 -0.27 28.65
#